data_08958da3e0f707b4c52227aec3ae4cc2
#
_entry.id   08958da3e0f707b4c52227aec3ae4cc2
#
_cell.length_a   1.000
_cell.length_b   1.000
_cell.length_c   1.000
_cell.angle_alpha   90.00
_cell.angle_beta   90.00
_cell.angle_gamma   90.00
#
_symmetry.space_group_name_H-M   'P 1'
#
loop_
_entity.id
_entity.type
_entity.pdbx_description
1 polymer ?
#
loop_
_entity_poly.entity_id
_entity_poly.type
_entity_poly.pdbx_seq_one_letter_code
_entity_poly.pdbx_strand_id
1 'polypeptide(L)'
;MALYAMGDMHLAFSIDKSMDRFGKVWRKHEEKIAKNCGRMLQDGDTFVITGDHSWGRKLPEAEKDLDFIAELPGRKILLRGNHDMFWDAKKTPSLNEMYEPRLCFLQNNYYSYRDYALVGTKGYTFEGPFWVNSRGQIVGWNEEDERRAQKLVKREAERLRVSFEAAKKDGLKKYIMFLHYPPTNVLESESVFTQMAEEYGAEHVVYSHCHGEARFGDSIRGMHHGIRYHLVSGDYLNFKPEKILP
;
A
#
# COMPACT_ATOMS: atom_id res chain seq x y z
N MET A 1 22.35 0.65 -0.54
CA MET A 1 21.07 0.11 0.01
C MET A 1 20.11 1.26 0.10
N ALA A 2 19.11 1.27 -0.76
CA ALA A 2 18.06 2.30 -0.81
C ALA A 2 16.69 1.69 -0.47
N LEU A 3 15.75 2.53 -0.05
CA LEU A 3 14.35 2.17 0.19
C LEU A 3 13.49 2.68 -0.96
N TYR A 4 12.80 1.77 -1.62
CA TYR A 4 11.86 2.07 -2.69
C TYR A 4 10.44 1.67 -2.32
N ALA A 5 9.45 2.32 -2.93
CA ALA A 5 8.05 1.95 -2.80
C ALA A 5 7.29 2.07 -4.13
N MET A 6 6.29 1.23 -4.29
CA MET A 6 5.26 1.28 -5.34
C MET A 6 4.09 0.39 -4.91
N GLY A 7 2.86 0.76 -5.22
CA GLY A 7 1.68 -0.06 -4.98
C GLY A 7 0.96 -0.45 -6.28
N ASP A 8 -0.19 -1.07 -6.11
CA ASP A 8 -1.18 -1.27 -7.18
C ASP A 8 -0.62 -2.02 -8.40
N MET A 9 0.04 -3.15 -8.15
CA MET A 9 0.57 -3.98 -9.24
C MET A 9 -0.54 -4.69 -10.03
N HIS A 10 -1.65 -5.02 -9.37
CA HIS A 10 -2.83 -5.63 -9.99
C HIS A 10 -2.51 -6.77 -10.96
N LEU A 11 -1.61 -7.66 -10.54
CA LEU A 11 -1.21 -8.83 -11.34
C LEU A 11 -2.37 -9.83 -11.45
N ALA A 12 -2.38 -10.62 -12.52
CA ALA A 12 -3.46 -11.55 -12.82
C ALA A 12 -2.98 -12.76 -13.65
N PHE A 13 -1.80 -13.32 -13.34
CA PHE A 13 -1.21 -14.42 -14.15
C PHE A 13 -2.02 -15.72 -14.13
N SER A 14 -2.82 -15.95 -13.07
CA SER A 14 -3.62 -17.15 -12.92
C SER A 14 -5.11 -16.96 -13.22
N ILE A 15 -5.55 -15.73 -13.47
CA ILE A 15 -6.96 -15.40 -13.70
C ILE A 15 -7.11 -14.51 -14.93
N ASP A 16 -8.28 -14.59 -15.58
CA ASP A 16 -8.59 -13.73 -16.74
C ASP A 16 -9.12 -12.37 -16.27
N LYS A 17 -8.19 -11.45 -15.98
CA LYS A 17 -8.52 -10.07 -15.62
C LYS A 17 -7.48 -9.09 -16.14
N SER A 18 -7.61 -8.71 -17.42
CA SER A 18 -6.73 -7.72 -18.03
C SER A 18 -6.97 -6.31 -17.46
N MET A 19 -5.87 -5.61 -17.14
CA MET A 19 -5.86 -4.20 -16.75
C MET A 19 -5.87 -3.25 -17.94
N ASP A 20 -5.71 -3.71 -19.17
CA ASP A 20 -5.64 -2.90 -20.39
C ASP A 20 -6.86 -1.99 -20.61
N ARG A 21 -8.03 -2.42 -20.11
CA ARG A 21 -9.29 -1.65 -20.17
C ARG A 21 -9.26 -0.36 -19.35
N PHE A 22 -8.34 -0.23 -18.41
CA PHE A 22 -8.20 0.95 -17.55
C PHE A 22 -7.27 2.03 -18.14
N GLY A 23 -6.82 1.84 -19.38
CA GLY A 23 -6.08 2.85 -20.13
C GLY A 23 -4.68 2.42 -20.57
N LYS A 24 -4.06 3.27 -21.38
CA LYS A 24 -2.77 2.96 -22.02
C LYS A 24 -1.64 2.71 -21.03
N VAL A 25 -1.68 3.33 -19.84
CA VAL A 25 -0.67 3.16 -18.82
C VAL A 25 -0.59 1.71 -18.33
N TRP A 26 -1.74 1.00 -18.30
CA TRP A 26 -1.85 -0.37 -17.82
C TRP A 26 -1.46 -1.43 -18.85
N ARG A 27 -1.30 -1.06 -20.13
CA ARG A 27 -0.91 -2.03 -21.17
C ARG A 27 0.45 -2.63 -20.87
N LYS A 28 0.47 -3.97 -20.75
CA LYS A 28 1.68 -4.75 -20.43
C LYS A 28 2.39 -4.19 -19.18
N HIS A 29 1.62 -3.86 -18.16
CA HIS A 29 2.15 -3.22 -16.96
C HIS A 29 3.11 -4.17 -16.20
N GLU A 30 2.88 -5.46 -16.23
CA GLU A 30 3.77 -6.49 -15.70
C GLU A 30 5.17 -6.44 -16.33
N GLU A 31 5.26 -6.26 -17.67
CA GLU A 31 6.55 -6.09 -18.35
C GLU A 31 7.24 -4.78 -17.93
N LYS A 32 6.46 -3.70 -17.72
CA LYS A 32 7.00 -2.42 -17.23
C LYS A 32 7.52 -2.54 -15.80
N ILE A 33 6.80 -3.24 -14.92
CA ILE A 33 7.21 -3.51 -13.55
C ILE A 33 8.55 -4.26 -13.56
N ALA A 34 8.63 -5.41 -14.25
CA ALA A 34 9.84 -6.20 -14.34
C ALA A 34 11.03 -5.40 -14.86
N LYS A 35 10.84 -4.66 -15.98
CA LYS A 35 11.86 -3.83 -16.60
C LYS A 35 12.34 -2.71 -15.67
N ASN A 36 11.42 -1.98 -15.06
CA ASN A 36 11.78 -0.82 -14.23
C ASN A 36 12.41 -1.25 -12.90
N CYS A 37 11.86 -2.27 -12.24
CA CYS A 37 12.47 -2.83 -11.04
C CYS A 37 13.86 -3.37 -11.34
N GLY A 38 14.04 -4.17 -12.39
CA GLY A 38 15.36 -4.71 -12.77
C GLY A 38 16.40 -3.65 -13.14
N ARG A 39 15.98 -2.43 -13.54
CA ARG A 39 16.90 -1.31 -13.83
C ARG A 39 17.19 -0.44 -12.62
N MET A 40 16.29 -0.33 -11.66
CA MET A 40 16.34 0.65 -10.60
C MET A 40 16.75 0.06 -9.25
N LEU A 41 16.36 -1.19 -8.98
CA LEU A 41 16.63 -1.86 -7.71
C LEU A 41 17.87 -2.75 -7.83
N GLN A 42 18.56 -2.92 -6.70
CA GLN A 42 19.66 -3.87 -6.51
C GLN A 42 19.28 -4.86 -5.40
N ASP A 43 19.96 -6.00 -5.34
CA ASP A 43 19.68 -7.06 -4.34
C ASP A 43 19.77 -6.57 -2.88
N GLY A 44 20.60 -5.57 -2.61
CA GLY A 44 20.73 -4.98 -1.27
C GLY A 44 19.64 -3.95 -0.92
N ASP A 45 18.79 -3.56 -1.85
CA ASP A 45 17.74 -2.57 -1.60
C ASP A 45 16.52 -3.18 -0.90
N THR A 46 15.67 -2.33 -0.32
CA THR A 46 14.37 -2.72 0.21
C THR A 46 13.26 -2.13 -0.65
N PHE A 47 12.31 -2.95 -1.04
CA PHE A 47 11.19 -2.57 -1.86
C PHE A 47 9.87 -2.83 -1.12
N VAL A 48 9.15 -1.76 -0.74
CA VAL A 48 7.85 -1.87 -0.09
C VAL A 48 6.75 -1.74 -1.14
N ILE A 49 5.86 -2.73 -1.19
CA ILE A 49 4.73 -2.76 -2.11
C ILE A 49 3.46 -2.48 -1.30
N THR A 50 2.85 -1.32 -1.56
CA THR A 50 1.79 -0.74 -0.73
C THR A 50 0.38 -1.26 -1.05
N GLY A 51 0.26 -2.54 -1.41
CA GLY A 51 -1.01 -3.22 -1.60
C GLY A 51 -1.42 -3.41 -3.05
N ASP A 52 -2.52 -4.14 -3.22
CA ASP A 52 -3.13 -4.52 -4.49
C ASP A 52 -2.13 -5.22 -5.42
N HIS A 53 -1.55 -6.32 -4.89
CA HIS A 53 -0.57 -7.15 -5.56
C HIS A 53 -1.21 -8.00 -6.67
N SER A 54 -2.34 -8.65 -6.34
CA SER A 54 -2.96 -9.67 -7.15
C SER A 54 -4.48 -9.53 -7.19
N TRP A 55 -5.07 -9.87 -8.32
CA TRP A 55 -6.51 -10.08 -8.45
C TRP A 55 -6.96 -11.47 -7.98
N GLY A 56 -6.05 -12.37 -7.64
CA GLY A 56 -6.36 -13.67 -7.05
C GLY A 56 -7.16 -13.53 -5.75
N ARG A 57 -8.27 -14.25 -5.66
CA ARG A 57 -9.14 -14.21 -4.47
C ARG A 57 -8.72 -15.22 -3.39
N LYS A 58 -8.03 -16.29 -3.83
CA LYS A 58 -7.48 -17.35 -2.98
C LYS A 58 -5.98 -17.45 -3.20
N LEU A 59 -5.26 -17.96 -2.23
CA LEU A 59 -3.80 -18.07 -2.30
C LEU A 59 -3.32 -18.81 -3.57
N PRO A 60 -3.89 -19.97 -3.99
CA PRO A 60 -3.46 -20.62 -5.22
C PRO A 60 -3.66 -19.78 -6.50
N GLU A 61 -4.61 -18.86 -6.51
CA GLU A 61 -4.82 -17.95 -7.64
C GLU A 61 -3.78 -16.81 -7.66
N ALA A 62 -3.25 -16.45 -6.49
CA ALA A 62 -2.25 -15.39 -6.32
C ALA A 62 -0.80 -15.89 -6.39
N GLU A 63 -0.55 -17.21 -6.33
CA GLU A 63 0.81 -17.77 -6.25
C GLU A 63 1.73 -17.30 -7.37
N LYS A 64 1.28 -17.34 -8.62
CA LYS A 64 2.12 -16.88 -9.76
C LYS A 64 2.43 -15.37 -9.68
N ASP A 65 1.49 -14.59 -9.16
CA ASP A 65 1.68 -13.15 -8.96
C ASP A 65 2.70 -12.89 -7.84
N LEU A 66 2.61 -13.65 -6.74
CA LEU A 66 3.58 -13.60 -5.64
C LEU A 66 4.97 -14.10 -6.06
N ASP A 67 5.05 -15.16 -6.87
CA ASP A 67 6.31 -15.62 -7.42
C ASP A 67 6.96 -14.56 -8.32
N PHE A 68 6.19 -13.92 -9.20
CA PHE A 68 6.69 -12.79 -10.00
C PHE A 68 7.25 -11.68 -9.12
N ILE A 69 6.56 -11.31 -8.05
CA ILE A 69 7.05 -10.29 -7.10
C ILE A 69 8.33 -10.77 -6.41
N ALA A 70 8.39 -12.04 -6.03
CA ALA A 70 9.56 -12.61 -5.36
C ALA A 70 10.84 -12.57 -6.22
N GLU A 71 10.70 -12.68 -7.54
CA GLU A 71 11.82 -12.61 -8.48
C GLU A 71 12.34 -11.18 -8.74
N LEU A 72 11.61 -10.14 -8.32
CA LEU A 72 12.11 -8.76 -8.43
C LEU A 72 13.31 -8.56 -7.51
N PRO A 73 14.28 -7.66 -7.87
CA PRO A 73 15.44 -7.39 -7.04
C PRO A 73 15.10 -6.81 -5.66
N GLY A 74 15.96 -7.02 -4.69
CA GLY A 74 15.87 -6.46 -3.35
C GLY A 74 14.98 -7.28 -2.39
N ARG A 75 14.94 -6.85 -1.12
CA ARG A 75 14.05 -7.39 -0.09
C ARG A 75 12.64 -6.84 -0.30
N LYS A 76 11.65 -7.70 -0.51
CA LYS A 76 10.25 -7.30 -0.72
C LYS A 76 9.47 -7.31 0.59
N ILE A 77 8.81 -6.18 0.90
CA ILE A 77 7.88 -6.03 2.01
C ILE A 77 6.52 -5.67 1.43
N LEU A 78 5.52 -6.51 1.68
CA LEU A 78 4.18 -6.40 1.12
C LEU A 78 3.21 -5.87 2.17
N LEU A 79 2.51 -4.80 1.86
CA LEU A 79 1.39 -4.28 2.64
C LEU A 79 0.08 -4.72 1.97
N ARG A 80 -0.92 -5.11 2.76
CA ARG A 80 -2.19 -5.55 2.20
C ARG A 80 -2.98 -4.41 1.56
N GLY A 81 -3.52 -4.63 0.33
CA GLY A 81 -4.49 -3.77 -0.34
C GLY A 81 -5.94 -4.24 -0.15
N ASN A 82 -6.88 -3.58 -0.82
CA ASN A 82 -8.30 -3.96 -0.78
C ASN A 82 -8.64 -5.10 -1.76
N HIS A 83 -7.86 -5.27 -2.82
CA HIS A 83 -8.02 -6.37 -3.77
C HIS A 83 -7.22 -7.63 -3.39
N ASP A 84 -6.32 -7.59 -2.42
CA ASP A 84 -5.59 -8.75 -1.92
C ASP A 84 -6.48 -9.67 -1.07
N MET A 85 -7.53 -10.22 -1.69
CA MET A 85 -8.53 -11.07 -1.01
C MET A 85 -7.95 -12.40 -0.53
N PHE A 86 -6.87 -12.88 -1.15
CA PHE A 86 -6.14 -14.07 -0.74
C PHE A 86 -5.52 -13.93 0.66
N TRP A 87 -5.30 -12.69 1.11
CA TRP A 87 -4.62 -12.36 2.36
C TRP A 87 -5.61 -11.84 3.42
N ASP A 88 -5.99 -12.69 4.35
CA ASP A 88 -6.63 -12.25 5.60
C ASP A 88 -5.55 -11.79 6.59
N ALA A 89 -5.77 -10.64 7.24
CA ALA A 89 -4.85 -10.09 8.24
C ALA A 89 -4.49 -11.08 9.37
N LYS A 90 -5.40 -11.99 9.71
CA LYS A 90 -5.17 -13.06 10.71
C LYS A 90 -4.19 -14.13 10.22
N LYS A 91 -4.02 -14.27 8.91
CA LYS A 91 -3.12 -15.24 8.27
C LYS A 91 -1.72 -14.70 8.01
N THR A 92 -1.44 -13.44 8.38
CA THR A 92 -0.12 -12.84 8.16
C THR A 92 1.03 -13.65 8.74
N PRO A 93 0.97 -14.18 9.98
CA PRO A 93 2.03 -15.04 10.51
C PRO A 93 2.30 -16.29 9.65
N SER A 94 1.23 -16.96 9.20
CA SER A 94 1.37 -18.15 8.34
C SER A 94 1.92 -17.83 6.96
N LEU A 95 1.59 -16.65 6.40
CA LEU A 95 2.17 -16.19 5.14
C LEU A 95 3.66 -15.88 5.31
N ASN A 96 4.06 -15.24 6.41
CA ASN A 96 5.47 -15.00 6.69
C ASN A 96 6.23 -16.33 6.87
N GLU A 97 5.69 -17.28 7.63
CA GLU A 97 6.29 -18.61 7.78
C GLU A 97 6.49 -19.32 6.42
N MET A 98 5.55 -19.15 5.51
CA MET A 98 5.57 -19.79 4.18
C MET A 98 6.52 -19.10 3.19
N TYR A 99 6.62 -17.78 3.21
CA TYR A 99 7.26 -17.01 2.15
C TYR A 99 8.57 -16.30 2.55
N GLU A 100 8.82 -16.01 3.84
CA GLU A 100 10.09 -15.40 4.25
C GLU A 100 11.28 -16.34 3.96
N PRO A 101 12.43 -15.81 3.55
CA PRO A 101 12.75 -14.38 3.37
C PRO A 101 12.39 -13.82 1.98
N ARG A 102 11.78 -14.58 1.09
CA ARG A 102 11.47 -14.16 -0.29
C ARG A 102 10.48 -12.99 -0.31
N LEU A 103 9.42 -13.08 0.49
CA LEU A 103 8.40 -12.04 0.67
C LEU A 103 8.12 -11.87 2.17
N CYS A 104 8.07 -10.63 2.62
CA CYS A 104 7.76 -10.26 4.00
C CYS A 104 6.40 -9.56 4.04
N PHE A 105 5.44 -10.04 4.84
CA PHE A 105 4.09 -9.49 4.91
C PHE A 105 3.95 -8.56 6.12
N LEU A 106 3.67 -7.29 5.85
CA LEU A 106 3.53 -6.22 6.84
C LEU A 106 2.06 -6.04 7.23
N GLN A 107 1.69 -6.51 8.42
CA GLN A 107 0.35 -6.32 9.01
C GLN A 107 0.37 -6.62 10.51
N ASN A 108 0.16 -5.64 11.36
CA ASN A 108 0.25 -5.73 12.83
C ASN A 108 1.66 -6.10 13.35
N ASN A 109 2.67 -5.93 12.55
CA ASN A 109 4.09 -6.09 12.83
C ASN A 109 4.83 -4.89 12.24
N TYR A 110 6.15 -4.91 12.28
CA TYR A 110 7.00 -3.96 11.58
C TYR A 110 8.21 -4.67 10.97
N TYR A 111 8.91 -3.98 10.07
CA TYR A 111 10.22 -4.39 9.56
C TYR A 111 11.22 -3.26 9.72
N SER A 112 12.48 -3.60 9.95
CA SER A 112 13.54 -2.60 10.07
C SER A 112 14.18 -2.29 8.72
N TYR A 113 14.45 -1.02 8.51
CA TYR A 113 15.33 -0.51 7.46
C TYR A 113 16.31 0.46 8.09
N ARG A 114 17.58 0.08 8.23
CA ARG A 114 18.57 0.83 9.01
C ARG A 114 18.05 1.11 10.43
N ASP A 115 17.95 2.37 10.83
CA ASP A 115 17.40 2.86 12.09
C ASP A 115 15.91 3.21 12.05
N TYR A 116 15.26 2.96 10.92
CA TYR A 116 13.83 3.16 10.75
C TYR A 116 13.02 1.89 10.99
N ALA A 117 11.85 2.06 11.61
CA ALA A 117 10.78 1.09 11.57
C ALA A 117 9.85 1.38 10.38
N LEU A 118 9.67 0.39 9.53
CA LEU A 118 8.67 0.38 8.47
C LEU A 118 7.38 -0.18 9.09
N VAL A 119 6.42 0.69 9.37
CA VAL A 119 5.14 0.36 10.01
C VAL A 119 4.00 0.55 9.01
N GLY A 120 2.89 -0.18 9.17
CA GLY A 120 1.83 0.00 8.21
C GLY A 120 0.57 -0.82 8.44
N THR A 121 -0.46 -0.42 7.73
CA THR A 121 -1.75 -1.10 7.60
C THR A 121 -2.38 -0.76 6.25
N LYS A 122 -3.39 -1.53 5.86
CA LYS A 122 -4.17 -1.21 4.66
C LYS A 122 -4.74 0.22 4.70
N GLY A 123 -5.09 0.70 5.88
CA GLY A 123 -5.84 1.93 6.04
C GLY A 123 -7.29 1.79 5.56
N TYR A 124 -8.00 2.86 5.65
CA TYR A 124 -9.33 3.05 5.05
C TYR A 124 -9.66 4.53 5.04
N THR A 125 -10.10 5.04 3.90
CA THR A 125 -10.55 6.43 3.76
C THR A 125 -12.03 6.42 3.41
N PHE A 126 -12.77 7.34 3.99
CA PHE A 126 -14.11 7.68 3.55
C PHE A 126 -13.98 8.48 2.24
N GLU A 127 -14.40 7.91 1.13
CA GLU A 127 -14.20 8.50 -0.20
C GLU A 127 -15.28 9.52 -0.60
N GLY A 128 -15.85 10.20 0.39
CA GLY A 128 -16.87 11.24 0.18
C GLY A 128 -18.29 10.70 0.26
N PRO A 129 -19.31 11.60 0.08
CA PRO A 129 -20.72 11.24 0.23
C PRO A 129 -21.29 10.45 -0.95
N PHE A 130 -20.48 10.18 -1.98
CA PHE A 130 -20.92 9.49 -3.19
C PHE A 130 -19.89 8.47 -3.66
N TRP A 131 -20.38 7.39 -4.24
CA TRP A 131 -19.56 6.41 -4.95
C TRP A 131 -20.24 5.99 -6.26
N VAL A 132 -19.48 5.48 -7.21
CA VAL A 132 -20.00 4.98 -8.47
C VAL A 132 -20.07 3.46 -8.40
N ASN A 133 -21.27 2.91 -8.55
CA ASN A 133 -21.47 1.45 -8.54
C ASN A 133 -20.97 0.82 -9.86
N SER A 134 -21.01 -0.52 -9.92
CA SER A 134 -20.58 -1.29 -11.10
C SER A 134 -21.40 -1.00 -12.38
N ARG A 135 -22.53 -0.31 -12.28
CA ARG A 135 -23.38 0.12 -13.40
C ARG A 135 -23.10 1.56 -13.83
N GLY A 136 -22.08 2.23 -13.25
CA GLY A 136 -21.76 3.63 -13.52
C GLY A 136 -22.73 4.65 -12.91
N GLN A 137 -23.60 4.24 -11.98
CA GLN A 137 -24.54 5.13 -11.31
C GLN A 137 -23.90 5.73 -10.06
N ILE A 138 -24.11 7.03 -9.84
CA ILE A 138 -23.74 7.72 -8.61
C ILE A 138 -24.71 7.28 -7.51
N VAL A 139 -24.16 6.74 -6.43
CA VAL A 139 -24.91 6.28 -5.26
C VAL A 139 -24.45 7.11 -4.07
N GLY A 140 -25.40 7.77 -3.40
CA GLY A 140 -25.11 8.48 -2.15
C GLY A 140 -24.88 7.51 -0.99
N TRP A 141 -24.04 7.90 -0.06
CA TRP A 141 -23.85 7.19 1.20
C TRP A 141 -25.04 7.45 2.12
N ASN A 142 -25.53 6.40 2.74
CA ASN A 142 -26.52 6.49 3.81
C ASN A 142 -25.84 6.36 5.18
N GLU A 143 -26.59 6.54 6.26
CA GLU A 143 -26.05 6.44 7.62
C GLU A 143 -25.45 5.06 7.96
N GLU A 144 -25.91 3.99 7.32
CA GLU A 144 -25.34 2.65 7.53
C GLU A 144 -23.97 2.52 6.87
N ASP A 145 -23.83 3.06 5.66
CA ASP A 145 -22.54 3.11 4.95
C ASP A 145 -21.51 3.93 5.74
N GLU A 146 -21.95 5.07 6.29
CA GLU A 146 -21.08 5.91 7.13
C GLU A 146 -20.67 5.18 8.41
N ARG A 147 -21.60 4.57 9.14
CA ARG A 147 -21.27 3.76 10.33
C ARG A 147 -20.33 2.61 10.01
N ARG A 148 -20.48 1.98 8.85
CA ARG A 148 -19.58 0.92 8.38
C ARG A 148 -18.20 1.46 8.09
N ALA A 149 -18.09 2.60 7.41
CA ALA A 149 -16.83 3.26 7.11
C ALA A 149 -16.08 3.63 8.39
N GLN A 150 -16.75 4.26 9.37
CA GLN A 150 -16.18 4.60 10.66
C GLN A 150 -15.62 3.38 11.42
N LYS A 151 -16.34 2.24 11.39
CA LYS A 151 -15.85 0.99 11.98
C LYS A 151 -14.59 0.49 11.28
N LEU A 152 -14.52 0.64 9.95
CA LEU A 152 -13.34 0.23 9.17
C LEU A 152 -12.15 1.14 9.45
N VAL A 153 -12.34 2.45 9.49
CA VAL A 153 -11.31 3.43 9.89
C VAL A 153 -10.76 3.10 11.27
N LYS A 154 -11.64 2.96 12.27
CA LYS A 154 -11.22 2.62 13.63
C LYS A 154 -10.40 1.32 13.68
N ARG A 155 -10.86 0.29 13.00
CA ARG A 155 -10.15 -1.01 12.95
C ARG A 155 -8.76 -0.90 12.32
N GLU A 156 -8.63 -0.16 11.23
CA GLU A 156 -7.34 0.02 10.57
C GLU A 156 -6.40 0.92 11.39
N ALA A 157 -6.92 1.95 12.07
CA ALA A 157 -6.16 2.75 13.01
C ALA A 157 -5.60 1.92 14.19
N GLU A 158 -6.40 1.03 14.77
CA GLU A 158 -5.94 0.12 15.83
C GLU A 158 -4.84 -0.83 15.32
N ARG A 159 -4.95 -1.34 14.10
CA ARG A 159 -3.92 -2.17 13.47
C ARG A 159 -2.61 -1.42 13.25
N LEU A 160 -2.71 -0.18 12.79
CA LEU A 160 -1.55 0.70 12.63
C LEU A 160 -0.89 0.98 13.98
N ARG A 161 -1.67 1.25 15.02
CA ARG A 161 -1.17 1.42 16.39
C ARG A 161 -0.38 0.20 16.87
N VAL A 162 -0.90 -1.00 16.63
CA VAL A 162 -0.17 -2.26 16.95
C VAL A 162 1.18 -2.31 16.26
N SER A 163 1.26 -1.90 14.97
CA SER A 163 2.51 -1.86 14.21
C SER A 163 3.52 -0.87 14.82
N PHE A 164 3.08 0.36 15.16
CA PHE A 164 3.92 1.35 15.83
C PHE A 164 4.39 0.90 17.22
N GLU A 165 3.47 0.40 18.05
CA GLU A 165 3.81 -0.02 19.41
C GLU A 165 4.75 -1.22 19.44
N ALA A 166 4.66 -2.14 18.47
CA ALA A 166 5.62 -3.22 18.31
C ALA A 166 7.04 -2.68 18.08
N ALA A 167 7.19 -1.74 17.14
CA ALA A 167 8.48 -1.12 16.84
C ALA A 167 9.03 -0.29 18.03
N LYS A 168 8.16 0.46 18.69
CA LYS A 168 8.50 1.28 19.87
C LYS A 168 8.97 0.43 21.04
N LYS A 169 8.32 -0.71 21.28
CA LYS A 169 8.71 -1.69 22.32
C LYS A 169 10.13 -2.22 22.10
N ASP A 170 10.53 -2.37 20.84
CA ASP A 170 11.87 -2.84 20.46
C ASP A 170 12.89 -1.69 20.38
N GLY A 171 12.50 -0.47 20.82
CA GLY A 171 13.38 0.71 20.96
C GLY A 171 13.59 1.55 19.72
N LEU A 172 12.86 1.28 18.62
CA LEU A 172 12.92 2.09 17.41
C LEU A 172 12.22 3.44 17.63
N LYS A 173 12.80 4.50 17.08
CA LYS A 173 12.35 5.89 17.28
C LYS A 173 12.10 6.66 15.98
N LYS A 174 12.50 6.11 14.83
CA LYS A 174 12.26 6.69 13.52
C LYS A 174 11.29 5.82 12.75
N TYR A 175 10.31 6.43 12.15
CA TYR A 175 9.22 5.71 11.51
C TYR A 175 8.99 6.19 10.08
N ILE A 176 8.72 5.21 9.20
CA ILE A 176 8.11 5.42 7.89
C ILE A 176 6.79 4.68 7.91
N MET A 177 5.70 5.40 7.72
CA MET A 177 4.35 4.86 7.73
C MET A 177 3.91 4.50 6.33
N PHE A 178 3.46 3.27 6.13
CA PHE A 178 2.92 2.77 4.88
C PHE A 178 1.43 2.51 5.00
N LEU A 179 0.68 3.00 4.03
CA LEU A 179 -0.75 2.74 3.87
C LEU A 179 -1.03 2.25 2.45
N HIS A 180 -2.13 1.54 2.25
CA HIS A 180 -2.67 1.33 0.91
C HIS A 180 -3.64 2.46 0.56
N TYR A 181 -4.67 2.67 1.37
CA TYR A 181 -5.57 3.82 1.20
C TYR A 181 -4.88 5.14 1.51
N PRO A 182 -5.25 6.25 0.82
CA PRO A 182 -4.73 7.56 1.18
C PRO A 182 -5.06 7.91 2.63
N PRO A 183 -4.13 8.54 3.36
CA PRO A 183 -4.36 8.94 4.75
C PRO A 183 -5.43 10.02 4.85
N THR A 184 -5.49 10.91 3.87
CA THR A 184 -6.44 12.03 3.72
C THR A 184 -6.41 12.52 2.27
N ASN A 185 -7.06 13.63 1.97
CA ASN A 185 -7.09 14.30 0.67
C ASN A 185 -6.79 15.80 0.82
N VAL A 186 -6.68 16.54 -0.28
CA VAL A 186 -6.36 17.98 -0.27
C VAL A 186 -7.45 18.87 0.34
N LEU A 187 -8.67 18.36 0.49
CA LEU A 187 -9.81 19.09 1.06
C LEU A 187 -9.93 18.86 2.57
N GLU A 188 -9.61 17.65 3.02
CA GLU A 188 -9.66 17.22 4.42
C GLU A 188 -8.24 16.99 4.92
N SER A 189 -7.52 18.04 5.26
CA SER A 189 -6.10 17.98 5.62
C SER A 189 -5.77 17.03 6.78
N GLU A 190 -6.76 16.61 7.58
CA GLU A 190 -6.57 15.79 8.77
C GLU A 190 -7.41 14.52 8.75
N SER A 191 -6.86 13.47 9.35
CA SER A 191 -7.53 12.19 9.63
C SER A 191 -6.87 11.53 10.84
N VAL A 192 -7.46 10.42 11.33
CA VAL A 192 -6.83 9.61 12.37
C VAL A 192 -5.44 9.09 11.95
N PHE A 193 -5.21 8.88 10.65
CA PHE A 193 -3.92 8.38 10.15
C PHE A 193 -2.87 9.49 10.09
N THR A 194 -3.24 10.73 9.69
CA THR A 194 -2.32 11.87 9.73
C THR A 194 -1.97 12.24 11.17
N GLN A 195 -2.95 12.24 12.07
CA GLN A 195 -2.74 12.46 13.50
C GLN A 195 -1.80 11.40 14.12
N MET A 196 -1.96 10.13 13.75
CA MET A 196 -1.05 9.08 14.21
C MET A 196 0.37 9.25 13.65
N ALA A 197 0.52 9.68 12.39
CA ALA A 197 1.83 9.97 11.83
C ALA A 197 2.55 11.08 12.63
N GLU A 198 1.82 12.12 13.03
CA GLU A 198 2.33 13.21 13.89
C GLU A 198 2.62 12.73 15.32
N GLU A 199 1.69 11.99 15.94
CA GLU A 199 1.81 11.44 17.30
C GLU A 199 3.09 10.60 17.48
N TYR A 200 3.39 9.74 16.49
CA TYR A 200 4.57 8.88 16.53
C TYR A 200 5.82 9.50 15.91
N GLY A 201 5.72 10.71 15.31
CA GLY A 201 6.84 11.37 14.65
C GLY A 201 7.33 10.64 13.40
N ALA A 202 6.41 10.15 12.57
CA ALA A 202 6.77 9.57 11.28
C ALA A 202 7.40 10.64 10.37
N GLU A 203 8.53 10.33 9.75
CA GLU A 203 9.21 11.26 8.83
C GLU A 203 8.59 11.20 7.42
N HIS A 204 8.08 10.02 7.05
CA HIS A 204 7.45 9.77 5.75
C HIS A 204 6.13 9.02 5.92
N VAL A 205 5.14 9.38 5.09
CA VAL A 205 3.90 8.64 4.87
C VAL A 205 3.82 8.26 3.40
N VAL A 206 3.78 6.96 3.12
CA VAL A 206 3.81 6.40 1.76
C VAL A 206 2.51 5.64 1.51
N TYR A 207 1.79 5.95 0.44
CA TYR A 207 0.49 5.35 0.17
C TYR A 207 0.20 5.23 -1.33
N SER A 208 -0.82 4.46 -1.68
CA SER A 208 -1.24 4.18 -3.05
C SER A 208 -2.77 4.22 -3.24
N HIS A 209 -3.38 3.29 -3.96
CA HIS A 209 -4.84 3.16 -4.16
C HIS A 209 -5.49 4.23 -5.06
N CYS A 210 -4.91 5.40 -5.19
CA CYS A 210 -5.45 6.48 -6.03
C CYS A 210 -5.11 6.24 -7.50
N HIS A 211 -6.13 6.08 -8.34
CA HIS A 211 -5.99 5.82 -9.77
C HIS A 211 -6.61 6.93 -10.62
N GLY A 212 -5.89 7.31 -11.69
CA GLY A 212 -6.33 8.31 -12.66
C GLY A 212 -6.13 9.76 -12.21
N GLU A 213 -6.12 10.68 -13.17
CA GLU A 213 -5.71 12.08 -12.97
C GLU A 213 -6.49 12.82 -11.89
N ALA A 214 -7.81 12.60 -11.80
CA ALA A 214 -8.64 13.25 -10.79
C ALA A 214 -8.20 12.84 -9.37
N ARG A 215 -7.98 11.54 -9.13
CA ARG A 215 -7.53 11.04 -7.82
C ARG A 215 -6.09 11.43 -7.52
N PHE A 216 -5.24 11.54 -8.54
CA PHE A 216 -3.89 12.08 -8.35
C PHE A 216 -3.92 13.56 -7.93
N GLY A 217 -4.86 14.34 -8.49
CA GLY A 217 -5.08 15.74 -8.12
C GLY A 217 -5.50 15.92 -6.67
N ASP A 218 -6.37 15.04 -6.16
CA ASP A 218 -6.88 15.07 -4.79
C ASP A 218 -5.92 14.50 -3.75
N SER A 219 -4.80 13.92 -4.19
CA SER A 219 -3.84 13.25 -3.30
C SER A 219 -2.88 14.23 -2.63
N ILE A 220 -2.72 14.10 -1.32
CA ILE A 220 -1.74 14.88 -0.55
C ILE A 220 -0.32 14.40 -0.86
N ARG A 221 0.58 15.31 -1.24
CA ARG A 221 1.97 15.00 -1.62
C ARG A 221 2.92 16.10 -1.18
N GLY A 222 4.18 15.74 -0.94
CA GLY A 222 5.20 16.68 -0.47
C GLY A 222 5.18 16.89 1.05
N MET A 223 5.61 18.04 1.52
CA MET A 223 5.74 18.33 2.95
C MET A 223 4.44 18.90 3.51
N HIS A 224 3.90 18.23 4.53
CA HIS A 224 2.74 18.70 5.31
C HIS A 224 3.02 18.44 6.79
N HIS A 225 2.90 19.45 7.64
CA HIS A 225 3.14 19.38 9.09
C HIS A 225 4.49 18.71 9.45
N GLY A 226 5.55 18.96 8.66
CA GLY A 226 6.88 18.39 8.88
C GLY A 226 7.05 16.93 8.40
N ILE A 227 6.02 16.30 7.86
CA ILE A 227 6.02 14.93 7.33
C ILE A 227 5.99 14.98 5.81
N ARG A 228 6.76 14.10 5.16
CA ARG A 228 6.74 13.98 3.69
C ARG A 228 5.77 12.89 3.25
N TYR A 229 4.80 13.27 2.44
CA TYR A 229 3.79 12.38 1.86
C TYR A 229 4.15 11.97 0.44
N HIS A 230 4.01 10.66 0.14
CA HIS A 230 4.33 10.05 -1.13
C HIS A 230 3.14 9.26 -1.67
N LEU A 231 2.63 9.64 -2.85
CA LEU A 231 1.70 8.81 -3.62
C LEU A 231 2.50 7.88 -4.53
N VAL A 232 2.35 6.57 -4.31
CA VAL A 232 3.13 5.56 -5.04
C VAL A 232 2.27 4.55 -5.80
N SER A 233 1.07 4.94 -6.24
CA SER A 233 0.25 4.12 -7.13
C SER A 233 1.00 3.78 -8.43
N GLY A 234 0.91 2.54 -8.88
CA GLY A 234 1.66 2.04 -10.03
C GLY A 234 1.43 2.82 -11.31
N ASP A 235 0.17 3.16 -11.62
CA ASP A 235 -0.17 3.96 -12.81
C ASP A 235 0.29 5.43 -12.69
N TYR A 236 0.24 6.02 -11.48
CA TYR A 236 0.81 7.34 -11.20
C TYR A 236 2.31 7.39 -11.48
N LEU A 237 3.05 6.39 -11.02
CA LEU A 237 4.50 6.28 -11.19
C LEU A 237 4.89 5.74 -12.58
N ASN A 238 3.94 5.41 -13.45
CA ASN A 238 4.18 4.69 -14.70
C ASN A 238 5.03 3.42 -14.43
N PHE A 239 4.72 2.73 -13.35
CA PHE A 239 5.37 1.49 -12.86
C PHE A 239 6.89 1.62 -12.64
N LYS A 240 7.35 2.80 -12.20
CA LYS A 240 8.73 3.04 -11.78
C LYS A 240 8.76 3.21 -10.27
N PRO A 241 9.38 2.30 -9.51
CA PRO A 241 9.46 2.45 -8.06
C PRO A 241 10.03 3.80 -7.63
N GLU A 242 9.36 4.47 -6.69
CA GLU A 242 9.85 5.73 -6.11
C GLU A 242 10.90 5.44 -5.04
N LYS A 243 12.00 6.19 -5.07
CA LYS A 243 13.01 6.13 -4.01
C LYS A 243 12.57 6.99 -2.82
N ILE A 244 12.30 6.36 -1.69
CA ILE A 244 11.89 7.01 -0.45
C ILE A 244 13.11 7.47 0.36
N LEU A 245 14.13 6.62 0.49
CA LEU A 245 15.39 6.93 1.14
C LEU A 245 16.59 6.44 0.31
N PRO A 246 17.73 7.14 0.38
CA PRO A 246 18.96 6.74 -0.30
C PRO A 246 19.54 5.44 0.23
#